data_d67bbf4171d84efe079991df7c4041d2
#
_entry.id   d67bbf4171d84efe079991df7c4041d2
#
_cell.length_a   1.000
_cell.length_b   1.000
_cell.length_c   1.000
_cell.angle_alpha   90.00
_cell.angle_beta   90.00
_cell.angle_gamma   90.00
#
_symmetry.space_group_name_H-M   'P 1'
#
loop_
_entity.id
_entity.type
_entity.pdbx_description
1 polymer ?
#
loop_
_entity_poly.entity_id
_entity_poly.type
_entity_poly.pdbx_seq_one_letter_code
_entity_poly.pdbx_strand_id
1 'polypeptide(L)'
;MNFLLRLRPLNKVSLAVLAALAGYLFLRMAVPTWSVAAVQKPSLKARPVPFEVGERFTYNVSWKVFDAGIATMTLSEKTSFQNEETYRVNATVYSTGIVSALFKVVDVFESFFQARDLCSRKITKRIQEGRRHRETVVTFDSKTRQARMEDRDLNLPDLPPKRTESPVPSCVQDVISALYVIRTKTLRVGELVEFPINDGGRTYDVTVEIQAQEEVRTPAGTFQAFRLEPKVFDGLFKTKGRLFVWVTTDAARMPVQLKAKINIGTITASLTQADRIPALSHRTPGKL
;
A
#
# COMPACT_ATOMS: atom_id res chain seq x y z
N MET A 1 -15.70 17.58 -61.24
CA MET A 1 -15.37 18.68 -62.15
C MET A 1 -13.99 19.15 -61.71
N ASN A 2 -12.99 18.51 -62.30
CA ASN A 2 -11.93 19.15 -63.06
C ASN A 2 -10.98 20.03 -62.22
N PHE A 3 -9.63 20.00 -62.20
CA PHE A 3 -8.68 19.47 -63.17
C PHE A 3 -7.29 19.68 -62.55
N LEU A 4 -6.43 18.68 -62.53
CA LEU A 4 -5.13 18.51 -63.19
C LEU A 4 -3.97 19.43 -62.72
N LEU A 5 -2.94 18.77 -62.20
CA LEU A 5 -1.68 18.42 -62.90
C LEU A 5 -0.72 19.57 -63.24
N ARG A 6 0.51 19.44 -62.72
CA ARG A 6 1.82 19.39 -63.43
C ARG A 6 2.97 19.51 -62.42
N LEU A 7 3.75 18.52 -62.18
CA LEU A 7 4.90 17.93 -62.88
C LEU A 7 6.02 18.91 -63.29
N ARG A 8 7.16 18.77 -62.54
CA ARG A 8 8.56 18.63 -62.99
C ARG A 8 9.26 19.82 -63.69
N PRO A 9 10.63 19.91 -63.78
CA PRO A 9 11.60 18.81 -63.73
C PRO A 9 12.96 19.09 -63.01
N LEU A 10 13.72 18.01 -62.92
CA LEU A 10 15.16 17.85 -62.71
C LEU A 10 16.05 18.75 -63.57
N ASN A 11 17.27 19.06 -63.05
CA ASN A 11 18.55 19.02 -63.79
C ASN A 11 19.68 19.01 -62.76
N LYS A 12 20.42 17.95 -62.65
CA LYS A 12 21.57 17.40 -63.41
C LYS A 12 22.87 18.21 -63.22
N VAL A 13 23.84 17.51 -62.52
CA VAL A 13 25.18 17.15 -63.00
C VAL A 13 26.24 18.26 -62.93
N SER A 14 27.35 18.07 -62.26
CA SER A 14 28.68 17.54 -62.63
C SER A 14 29.64 17.69 -61.47
N LEU A 15 30.28 16.70 -60.97
CA LEU A 15 31.50 15.98 -61.36
C LEU A 15 32.69 16.89 -61.66
N ALA A 16 33.73 16.78 -60.83
CA ALA A 16 35.15 16.70 -61.11
C ALA A 16 35.95 17.13 -59.88
N VAL A 17 36.60 16.17 -59.19
CA VAL A 17 37.95 15.66 -59.44
C VAL A 17 39.01 16.73 -59.22
N LEU A 18 39.83 16.63 -58.17
CA LEU A 18 41.25 16.27 -58.27
C LEU A 18 41.91 16.29 -56.89
N ALA A 19 42.66 15.25 -56.66
CA ALA A 19 43.55 15.01 -55.55
C ALA A 19 44.81 15.88 -55.60
N ALA A 20 45.37 16.15 -54.43
CA ALA A 20 46.81 16.30 -54.17
C ALA A 20 47.03 16.19 -52.67
N LEU A 21 47.47 15.05 -52.18
CA LEU A 21 48.81 14.72 -51.78
C LEU A 21 49.60 15.79 -51.04
N ALA A 22 49.76 15.54 -49.75
CA ALA A 22 50.96 15.57 -48.91
C ALA A 22 50.54 15.71 -47.48
N GLY A 23 50.63 14.78 -46.65
CA GLY A 23 51.82 14.25 -46.08
C GLY A 23 52.11 14.85 -44.73
N TYR A 24 52.12 13.98 -43.74
CA TYR A 24 52.82 14.13 -42.47
C TYR A 24 52.24 15.05 -41.37
N LEU A 25 51.65 14.50 -40.35
CA LEU A 25 52.29 14.32 -39.05
C LEU A 25 51.33 13.59 -38.11
N PHE A 26 51.67 12.35 -37.74
CA PHE A 26 51.06 11.66 -36.62
C PHE A 26 51.42 12.39 -35.32
N LEU A 27 50.61 13.33 -34.94
CA LEU A 27 50.61 13.84 -33.56
C LEU A 27 49.53 13.01 -32.82
N ARG A 28 49.95 11.97 -32.13
CA ARG A 28 49.09 11.31 -31.17
C ARG A 28 48.74 12.29 -30.05
N MET A 29 47.69 13.04 -30.26
CA MET A 29 47.03 13.72 -29.12
C MET A 29 46.35 12.59 -28.32
N ALA A 30 46.94 12.26 -27.19
CA ALA A 30 46.27 11.47 -26.16
C ALA A 30 45.04 12.24 -25.74
N VAL A 31 43.88 11.82 -26.21
CA VAL A 31 42.60 12.32 -25.69
C VAL A 31 42.55 11.86 -24.22
N PRO A 32 42.53 12.80 -23.26
CA PRO A 32 42.36 12.39 -21.88
C PRO A 32 40.99 11.70 -21.79
N THR A 33 40.97 10.41 -21.51
CA THR A 33 39.77 9.68 -21.13
C THR A 33 39.35 10.24 -19.79
N TRP A 34 38.45 11.20 -19.83
CA TRP A 34 37.75 11.63 -18.62
C TRP A 34 36.93 10.43 -18.18
N SER A 35 37.44 9.73 -17.18
CA SER A 35 36.68 8.72 -16.47
C SER A 35 35.49 9.46 -15.84
N VAL A 36 34.33 9.34 -16.46
CA VAL A 36 33.08 9.79 -15.84
C VAL A 36 32.91 8.87 -14.65
N ALA A 37 33.43 9.32 -13.51
CA ALA A 37 33.12 8.68 -12.24
C ALA A 37 31.58 8.64 -12.18
N ALA A 38 31.05 7.42 -12.19
CA ALA A 38 29.62 7.22 -11.99
C ALA A 38 29.24 7.95 -10.71
N VAL A 39 28.52 9.06 -10.85
CA VAL A 39 27.94 9.77 -9.72
C VAL A 39 26.98 8.75 -9.10
N GLN A 40 27.45 8.07 -8.07
CA GLN A 40 26.60 7.25 -7.23
C GLN A 40 25.54 8.21 -6.68
N LYS A 41 24.31 8.08 -7.19
CA LYS A 41 23.15 8.73 -6.58
C LYS A 41 23.23 8.46 -5.09
N PRO A 42 23.25 9.50 -4.23
CA PRO A 42 23.26 9.28 -2.79
C PRO A 42 22.06 8.37 -2.49
N SER A 43 22.34 7.21 -1.93
CA SER A 43 21.33 6.33 -1.37
C SER A 43 20.65 7.14 -0.28
N LEU A 44 19.46 7.67 -0.57
CA LEU A 44 18.61 8.28 0.43
C LEU A 44 18.39 7.21 1.49
N LYS A 45 19.04 7.35 2.65
CA LYS A 45 18.86 6.45 3.79
C LYS A 45 17.36 6.29 4.00
N ALA A 46 16.89 5.04 3.91
CA ALA A 46 15.50 4.73 4.18
C ALA A 46 15.13 5.30 5.55
N ARG A 47 13.99 5.98 5.65
CA ARG A 47 13.49 6.45 6.95
C ARG A 47 13.38 5.27 7.89
N PRO A 48 13.84 5.38 9.14
CA PRO A 48 13.58 4.33 10.11
C PRO A 48 12.07 4.18 10.27
N VAL A 49 11.59 2.96 10.09
CA VAL A 49 10.17 2.60 10.24
C VAL A 49 10.00 1.74 11.49
N PRO A 50 8.85 1.79 12.17
CA PRO A 50 8.59 1.05 13.41
C PRO A 50 8.18 -0.41 13.17
N PHE A 51 8.56 -1.00 12.06
CA PHE A 51 8.19 -2.36 11.68
C PHE A 51 9.30 -3.03 10.86
N GLU A 52 9.32 -4.35 10.87
CA GLU A 52 10.31 -5.15 10.11
C GLU A 52 9.64 -6.34 9.43
N VAL A 53 10.35 -6.89 8.44
CA VAL A 53 9.91 -8.10 7.74
C VAL A 53 9.82 -9.28 8.73
N GLY A 54 8.70 -9.99 8.66
CA GLY A 54 8.35 -11.07 9.57
C GLY A 54 7.46 -10.62 10.73
N GLU A 55 7.20 -9.31 10.90
CA GLU A 55 6.21 -8.82 11.86
C GLU A 55 4.85 -9.45 11.56
N ARG A 56 4.22 -10.02 12.61
CA ARG A 56 2.92 -10.66 12.50
C ARG A 56 2.05 -10.31 13.69
N PHE A 57 0.82 -9.95 13.42
CA PHE A 57 -0.24 -9.72 14.40
C PHE A 57 -1.36 -10.74 14.19
N THR A 58 -1.81 -11.34 15.29
CA THR A 58 -2.98 -12.22 15.32
C THR A 58 -4.02 -11.63 16.25
N TYR A 59 -5.28 -11.63 15.82
CA TYR A 59 -6.40 -11.04 16.55
C TYR A 59 -7.53 -12.06 16.70
N ASN A 60 -8.15 -12.07 17.89
CA ASN A 60 -9.49 -12.61 18.05
C ASN A 60 -10.49 -11.58 17.56
N VAL A 61 -11.40 -11.98 16.67
CA VAL A 61 -12.49 -11.15 16.18
C VAL A 61 -13.77 -11.53 16.89
N SER A 62 -14.40 -10.57 17.55
CA SER A 62 -15.70 -10.74 18.18
C SER A 62 -16.77 -9.88 17.51
N TRP A 63 -17.99 -10.40 17.48
CA TRP A 63 -19.20 -9.67 17.12
C TRP A 63 -20.09 -9.51 18.34
N LYS A 64 -20.26 -8.27 18.81
CA LYS A 64 -20.83 -7.98 20.12
C LYS A 64 -20.03 -8.70 21.22
N VAL A 65 -20.60 -9.74 21.82
CA VAL A 65 -19.98 -10.55 22.89
C VAL A 65 -19.56 -11.96 22.43
N PHE A 66 -19.80 -12.29 21.17
CA PHE A 66 -19.53 -13.64 20.66
C PHE A 66 -18.20 -13.67 19.90
N ASP A 67 -17.41 -14.69 20.11
CA ASP A 67 -16.25 -14.96 19.26
C ASP A 67 -16.74 -15.29 17.85
N ALA A 68 -16.25 -14.52 16.89
CA ALA A 68 -16.71 -14.56 15.51
C ALA A 68 -15.66 -15.08 14.53
N GLY A 69 -14.36 -14.94 14.87
CA GLY A 69 -13.31 -15.32 13.94
C GLY A 69 -11.91 -14.95 14.41
N ILE A 70 -10.98 -15.13 13.49
CA ILE A 70 -9.57 -14.80 13.66
C ILE A 70 -9.14 -13.92 12.50
N ALA A 71 -8.35 -12.90 12.79
CA ALA A 71 -7.68 -12.10 11.79
C ALA A 71 -6.16 -12.17 11.98
N THR A 72 -5.41 -12.21 10.87
CA THR A 72 -3.95 -12.12 10.90
C THR A 72 -3.47 -11.03 9.96
N MET A 73 -2.36 -10.38 10.29
CA MET A 73 -1.68 -9.45 9.40
C MET A 73 -0.18 -9.68 9.51
N THR A 74 0.49 -9.91 8.38
CA THR A 74 1.92 -10.25 8.33
C THR A 74 2.62 -9.37 7.30
N LEU A 75 3.67 -8.65 7.70
CA LEU A 75 4.63 -8.04 6.80
C LEU A 75 5.58 -9.13 6.31
N SER A 76 5.27 -9.76 5.18
CA SER A 76 5.85 -11.02 4.76
C SER A 76 7.28 -10.87 4.25
N GLU A 77 7.52 -9.84 3.44
CA GLU A 77 8.81 -9.66 2.77
C GLU A 77 8.99 -8.25 2.20
N LYS A 78 10.23 -7.93 1.87
CA LYS A 78 10.55 -6.90 0.88
C LYS A 78 10.75 -7.57 -0.47
N THR A 79 10.10 -7.05 -1.49
CA THR A 79 10.13 -7.61 -2.85
C THR A 79 10.18 -6.50 -3.88
N SER A 80 10.48 -6.85 -5.13
CA SER A 80 10.41 -5.89 -6.24
C SER A 80 9.03 -5.95 -6.90
N PHE A 81 8.35 -4.83 -6.95
CA PHE A 81 7.12 -4.66 -7.72
C PHE A 81 7.27 -3.44 -8.65
N GLN A 82 7.07 -3.62 -9.95
CA GLN A 82 7.27 -2.58 -10.98
C GLN A 82 8.66 -1.91 -10.92
N ASN A 83 9.72 -2.69 -10.65
CA ASN A 83 11.10 -2.24 -10.47
C ASN A 83 11.32 -1.30 -9.27
N GLU A 84 10.43 -1.30 -8.30
CA GLU A 84 10.56 -0.58 -7.04
C GLU A 84 10.62 -1.56 -5.86
N GLU A 85 11.47 -1.27 -4.85
CA GLU A 85 11.47 -2.03 -3.60
C GLU A 85 10.18 -1.75 -2.85
N THR A 86 9.42 -2.80 -2.53
CA THR A 86 8.12 -2.73 -1.86
C THR A 86 8.08 -3.66 -0.66
N TYR A 87 7.32 -3.28 0.35
CA TYR A 87 6.84 -4.18 1.38
C TYR A 87 5.62 -4.91 0.86
N ARG A 88 5.55 -6.21 1.14
CA ARG A 88 4.37 -7.05 0.91
C ARG A 88 3.73 -7.41 2.23
N VAL A 89 2.47 -7.05 2.39
CA VAL A 89 1.66 -7.40 3.56
C VAL A 89 0.52 -8.30 3.15
N ASN A 90 0.37 -9.41 3.88
CA ASN A 90 -0.77 -10.30 3.77
C ASN A 90 -1.63 -10.17 5.01
N ALA A 91 -2.94 -9.99 4.83
CA ALA A 91 -3.91 -10.04 5.91
C ALA A 91 -5.02 -11.01 5.58
N THR A 92 -5.47 -11.78 6.57
CA THR A 92 -6.56 -12.74 6.42
C THR A 92 -7.57 -12.53 7.53
N VAL A 93 -8.84 -12.73 7.22
CA VAL A 93 -9.93 -12.77 8.20
C VAL A 93 -10.78 -14.00 7.90
N TYR A 94 -11.04 -14.82 8.89
CA TYR A 94 -11.94 -15.95 8.73
C TYR A 94 -12.84 -16.12 9.96
N SER A 95 -14.11 -16.45 9.69
CA SER A 95 -15.08 -16.74 10.74
C SER A 95 -14.82 -18.12 11.35
N THR A 96 -15.18 -18.26 12.63
CA THR A 96 -15.06 -19.54 13.38
C THR A 96 -16.36 -19.86 14.11
N GLY A 97 -16.45 -21.10 14.62
CA GLY A 97 -17.54 -21.54 15.46
C GLY A 97 -18.93 -21.37 14.83
N ILE A 98 -19.89 -20.96 15.64
CA ILE A 98 -21.30 -20.78 15.26
C ILE A 98 -21.45 -19.72 14.17
N VAL A 99 -20.64 -18.64 14.22
CA VAL A 99 -20.68 -17.58 13.20
C VAL A 99 -20.32 -18.16 11.84
N SER A 100 -19.29 -18.99 11.74
CA SER A 100 -18.90 -19.65 10.49
C SER A 100 -19.98 -20.58 9.93
N ALA A 101 -20.75 -21.24 10.79
CA ALA A 101 -21.86 -22.10 10.37
C ALA A 101 -23.04 -21.29 9.79
N LEU A 102 -23.29 -20.09 10.32
CA LEU A 102 -24.38 -19.22 9.88
C LEU A 102 -23.98 -18.29 8.72
N PHE A 103 -22.76 -17.77 8.77
CA PHE A 103 -22.24 -16.82 7.78
C PHE A 103 -20.73 -16.99 7.67
N LYS A 104 -20.31 -17.82 6.72
CA LYS A 104 -18.90 -18.08 6.47
C LYS A 104 -18.20 -16.87 5.89
N VAL A 105 -17.09 -16.45 6.50
CA VAL A 105 -16.21 -15.40 6.05
C VAL A 105 -14.81 -15.97 5.81
N VAL A 106 -14.23 -15.74 4.65
CA VAL A 106 -12.82 -16.01 4.32
C VAL A 106 -12.32 -14.87 3.44
N ASP A 107 -11.74 -13.86 4.06
CA ASP A 107 -11.24 -12.70 3.35
C ASP A 107 -9.72 -12.69 3.36
N VAL A 108 -9.13 -12.43 2.20
CA VAL A 108 -7.68 -12.35 2.00
C VAL A 108 -7.34 -11.02 1.34
N PHE A 109 -6.39 -10.32 1.94
CA PHE A 109 -5.86 -9.06 1.45
C PHE A 109 -4.36 -9.21 1.22
N GLU A 110 -3.88 -8.65 0.11
CA GLU A 110 -2.47 -8.53 -0.19
C GLU A 110 -2.19 -7.10 -0.64
N SER A 111 -1.31 -6.40 0.07
CA SER A 111 -0.91 -5.03 -0.24
C SER A 111 0.58 -4.95 -0.52
N PHE A 112 0.93 -4.21 -1.59
CA PHE A 112 2.30 -3.82 -1.91
C PHE A 112 2.40 -2.31 -1.78
N PHE A 113 3.29 -1.82 -0.94
CA PHE A 113 3.60 -0.40 -0.81
C PHE A 113 5.09 -0.14 -0.83
N GLN A 114 5.50 0.96 -1.44
CA GLN A 114 6.90 1.27 -1.68
C GLN A 114 7.67 1.44 -0.35
N ALA A 115 8.87 0.86 -0.27
CA ALA A 115 9.67 0.90 0.97
C ALA A 115 10.19 2.31 1.30
N ARG A 116 10.38 3.17 0.31
CA ARG A 116 10.93 4.52 0.47
C ARG A 116 9.92 5.54 1.00
N ASP A 117 8.72 5.57 0.40
CA ASP A 117 7.69 6.59 0.66
C ASP A 117 6.41 6.03 1.28
N LEU A 118 6.30 4.70 1.37
CA LEU A 118 5.17 3.94 1.90
C LEU A 118 3.87 4.12 1.09
N CYS A 119 3.95 4.67 -0.13
CA CYS A 119 2.78 4.83 -0.99
C CYS A 119 2.37 3.47 -1.57
N SER A 120 1.08 3.20 -1.60
CA SER A 120 0.54 1.96 -2.17
C SER A 120 0.89 1.82 -3.65
N ARG A 121 1.15 0.58 -4.08
CA ARG A 121 1.40 0.21 -5.47
C ARG A 121 0.36 -0.77 -5.98
N LYS A 122 -0.14 -1.64 -5.11
CA LYS A 122 -1.17 -2.61 -5.45
C LYS A 122 -1.87 -3.09 -4.20
N ILE A 123 -3.17 -3.28 -4.28
CA ILE A 123 -3.93 -4.09 -3.32
C ILE A 123 -4.78 -5.12 -4.04
N THR A 124 -4.75 -6.35 -3.56
CA THR A 124 -5.66 -7.41 -3.95
C THR A 124 -6.56 -7.74 -2.77
N LYS A 125 -7.87 -7.79 -3.01
CA LYS A 125 -8.88 -8.19 -2.03
C LYS A 125 -9.64 -9.37 -2.57
N ARG A 126 -9.57 -10.51 -1.92
CA ARG A 126 -10.40 -11.67 -2.21
C ARG A 126 -11.37 -11.85 -1.04
N ILE A 127 -12.64 -11.56 -1.29
CA ILE A 127 -13.72 -11.51 -0.31
C ILE A 127 -14.63 -12.71 -0.52
N GLN A 128 -14.82 -13.50 0.52
CA GLN A 128 -15.78 -14.60 0.57
C GLN A 128 -16.65 -14.44 1.82
N GLU A 129 -17.78 -13.76 1.66
CA GLU A 129 -18.74 -13.47 2.73
C GLU A 129 -20.10 -14.06 2.38
N GLY A 130 -20.45 -15.19 2.97
CA GLY A 130 -21.68 -15.93 2.63
C GLY A 130 -21.74 -16.25 1.14
N ARG A 131 -22.68 -15.61 0.41
CA ARG A 131 -22.85 -15.80 -1.05
C ARG A 131 -22.02 -14.82 -1.89
N ARG A 132 -21.39 -13.85 -1.28
CA ARG A 132 -20.57 -12.86 -1.98
C ARG A 132 -19.16 -13.38 -2.15
N HIS A 133 -18.76 -13.69 -3.37
CA HIS A 133 -17.40 -14.12 -3.71
C HIS A 133 -16.85 -13.15 -4.76
N ARG A 134 -15.87 -12.34 -4.38
CA ARG A 134 -15.31 -11.29 -5.26
C ARG A 134 -13.80 -11.21 -5.13
N GLU A 135 -13.16 -10.90 -6.24
CA GLU A 135 -11.76 -10.49 -6.27
C GLU A 135 -11.66 -9.08 -6.86
N THR A 136 -11.05 -8.18 -6.09
CA THR A 136 -10.79 -6.81 -6.54
C THR A 136 -9.29 -6.58 -6.51
N VAL A 137 -8.70 -6.17 -7.63
CA VAL A 137 -7.31 -5.78 -7.74
C VAL A 137 -7.26 -4.30 -8.10
N VAL A 138 -6.53 -3.50 -7.32
CA VAL A 138 -6.26 -2.11 -7.64
C VAL A 138 -4.76 -1.92 -7.74
N THR A 139 -4.29 -1.39 -8.86
CA THR A 139 -2.88 -1.05 -9.10
C THR A 139 -2.76 0.47 -9.21
N PHE A 140 -1.77 1.03 -8.53
CA PHE A 140 -1.52 2.47 -8.48
C PHE A 140 -0.25 2.81 -9.25
N ASP A 141 -0.37 3.70 -10.22
CA ASP A 141 0.75 4.25 -10.97
C ASP A 141 1.00 5.69 -10.51
N SER A 142 2.09 5.89 -9.78
CA SER A 142 2.47 7.21 -9.25
C SER A 142 2.95 8.18 -10.34
N LYS A 143 3.42 7.66 -11.49
CA LYS A 143 3.91 8.49 -12.61
C LYS A 143 2.76 9.03 -13.43
N THR A 144 1.82 8.17 -13.81
CA THR A 144 0.62 8.56 -14.56
C THR A 144 -0.47 9.11 -13.64
N ARG A 145 -0.34 8.94 -12.32
CA ARG A 145 -1.34 9.34 -11.31
C ARG A 145 -2.70 8.72 -11.57
N GLN A 146 -2.70 7.41 -11.88
CA GLN A 146 -3.89 6.63 -12.18
C GLN A 146 -3.97 5.39 -11.28
N ALA A 147 -5.16 5.08 -10.83
CA ALA A 147 -5.52 3.79 -10.27
C ALA A 147 -6.27 3.00 -11.32
N ARG A 148 -5.86 1.74 -11.53
CA ARG A 148 -6.56 0.77 -12.37
C ARG A 148 -7.16 -0.29 -11.48
N MET A 149 -8.47 -0.45 -11.54
CA MET A 149 -9.21 -1.46 -10.79
C MET A 149 -9.77 -2.52 -11.72
N GLU A 150 -9.54 -3.77 -11.36
CA GLU A 150 -10.24 -4.94 -11.89
C GLU A 150 -11.07 -5.56 -10.77
N ASP A 151 -12.36 -5.77 -11.02
CA ASP A 151 -13.31 -6.32 -10.06
C ASP A 151 -14.06 -7.49 -10.70
N ARG A 152 -13.84 -8.69 -10.15
CA ARG A 152 -14.36 -9.96 -10.68
C ARG A 152 -15.34 -10.57 -9.68
N ASP A 153 -16.49 -10.98 -10.15
CA ASP A 153 -17.38 -11.87 -9.41
C ASP A 153 -16.93 -13.32 -9.59
N LEU A 154 -16.50 -13.95 -8.49
CA LEU A 154 -15.99 -15.32 -8.54
C LEU A 154 -17.12 -16.36 -8.63
N ASN A 155 -18.38 -15.96 -8.44
CA ASN A 155 -19.54 -16.82 -8.71
C ASN A 155 -19.88 -16.89 -10.19
N LEU A 156 -19.34 -15.97 -10.99
CA LEU A 156 -19.60 -15.85 -12.44
C LEU A 156 -18.25 -15.82 -13.19
N PRO A 157 -17.46 -16.92 -13.14
CA PRO A 157 -16.07 -16.94 -13.62
C PRO A 157 -15.93 -16.66 -15.13
N ASP A 158 -16.97 -16.96 -15.91
CA ASP A 158 -16.99 -16.77 -17.37
C ASP A 158 -17.23 -15.29 -17.78
N LEU A 159 -17.69 -14.46 -16.82
CA LEU A 159 -17.85 -13.03 -17.10
C LEU A 159 -16.53 -12.29 -16.99
N PRO A 160 -16.23 -11.37 -17.92
CA PRO A 160 -15.03 -10.55 -17.83
C PRO A 160 -15.07 -9.66 -16.58
N PRO A 161 -13.91 -9.36 -15.97
CA PRO A 161 -13.86 -8.45 -14.85
C PRO A 161 -14.31 -7.05 -15.25
N LYS A 162 -15.01 -6.37 -14.35
CA LYS A 162 -15.28 -4.94 -14.49
C LYS A 162 -13.98 -4.18 -14.32
N ARG A 163 -13.61 -3.36 -15.30
CA ARG A 163 -12.42 -2.50 -15.27
C ARG A 163 -12.82 -1.05 -15.13
N THR A 164 -12.12 -0.33 -14.28
CA THR A 164 -12.25 1.12 -14.14
C THR A 164 -10.88 1.75 -13.91
N GLU A 165 -10.74 2.98 -14.41
CA GLU A 165 -9.57 3.83 -14.12
C GLU A 165 -10.06 5.09 -13.43
N SER A 166 -9.24 5.60 -12.50
CA SER A 166 -9.54 6.82 -11.77
C SER A 166 -8.26 7.58 -11.43
N PRO A 167 -8.31 8.93 -11.42
CA PRO A 167 -7.16 9.72 -11.00
C PRO A 167 -6.86 9.51 -9.51
N VAL A 168 -5.57 9.50 -9.18
CA VAL A 168 -5.07 9.45 -7.80
C VAL A 168 -3.95 10.46 -7.59
N PRO A 169 -3.72 10.94 -6.38
CA PRO A 169 -2.53 11.74 -6.07
C PRO A 169 -1.26 10.89 -6.25
N SER A 170 -0.10 11.56 -6.32
CA SER A 170 1.21 10.91 -6.51
C SER A 170 1.54 9.87 -5.43
N CYS A 171 0.99 10.06 -4.24
CA CYS A 171 1.07 9.12 -3.13
C CYS A 171 -0.34 8.89 -2.57
N VAL A 172 -0.86 7.70 -2.73
CA VAL A 172 -2.15 7.26 -2.21
C VAL A 172 -1.93 6.01 -1.36
N GLN A 173 -2.77 5.81 -0.37
CA GLN A 173 -2.76 4.62 0.47
C GLN A 173 -3.90 3.68 0.07
N ASP A 174 -3.72 2.38 0.28
CA ASP A 174 -4.80 1.43 0.45
C ASP A 174 -5.09 1.23 1.95
N VAL A 175 -6.12 0.46 2.28
CA VAL A 175 -6.56 0.27 3.67
C VAL A 175 -5.50 -0.42 4.55
N ILE A 176 -4.59 -1.21 3.97
CA ILE A 176 -3.50 -1.88 4.70
C ILE A 176 -2.31 -0.93 4.85
N SER A 177 -1.83 -0.34 3.74
CA SER A 177 -0.69 0.58 3.77
C SER A 177 -0.96 1.81 4.66
N ALA A 178 -2.22 2.28 4.72
CA ALA A 178 -2.64 3.36 5.62
C ALA A 178 -2.31 3.07 7.09
N LEU A 179 -2.51 1.81 7.54
CA LEU A 179 -2.16 1.40 8.90
C LEU A 179 -0.64 1.45 9.14
N TYR A 180 0.17 1.09 8.15
CA TYR A 180 1.62 1.21 8.24
C TYR A 180 2.10 2.65 8.20
N VAL A 181 1.48 3.51 7.39
CA VAL A 181 1.79 4.94 7.34
C VAL A 181 1.50 5.63 8.66
N ILE A 182 0.33 5.39 9.27
CA ILE A 182 -0.02 6.04 10.55
C ILE A 182 0.96 5.67 11.67
N ARG A 183 1.51 4.46 11.68
CA ARG A 183 2.53 4.01 12.63
C ARG A 183 3.83 4.81 12.56
N THR A 184 4.15 5.42 11.40
CA THR A 184 5.34 6.26 11.22
C THR A 184 5.13 7.72 11.61
N LYS A 185 3.91 8.11 11.95
CA LYS A 185 3.58 9.50 12.30
C LYS A 185 3.81 9.79 13.77
N THR A 186 4.16 11.04 14.06
CA THR A 186 4.07 11.54 15.42
C THR A 186 2.60 11.66 15.78
N LEU A 187 2.18 11.03 16.88
CA LEU A 187 0.80 11.02 17.33
C LEU A 187 0.70 11.77 18.63
N ARG A 188 -0.18 12.79 18.70
CA ARG A 188 -0.52 13.53 19.91
C ARG A 188 -2.03 13.67 19.99
N VAL A 189 -2.58 13.56 21.20
CA VAL A 189 -4.03 13.71 21.41
C VAL A 189 -4.47 15.10 20.97
N GLY A 190 -5.56 15.16 20.22
CA GLY A 190 -6.12 16.36 19.62
C GLY A 190 -5.57 16.72 18.24
N GLU A 191 -4.50 16.05 17.76
CA GLU A 191 -3.99 16.27 16.42
C GLU A 191 -4.76 15.47 15.36
N LEU A 192 -4.69 15.97 14.13
CA LEU A 192 -5.25 15.34 12.94
C LEU A 192 -4.12 14.91 12.01
N VAL A 193 -4.24 13.71 11.44
CA VAL A 193 -3.33 13.22 10.39
C VAL A 193 -4.15 12.96 9.14
N GLU A 194 -3.74 13.55 8.02
CA GLU A 194 -4.48 13.46 6.76
C GLU A 194 -3.67 12.72 5.71
N PHE A 195 -4.33 11.87 4.93
CA PHE A 195 -3.78 11.24 3.75
C PHE A 195 -4.89 10.65 2.87
N PRO A 196 -4.67 10.60 1.55
CA PRO A 196 -5.63 10.00 0.63
C PRO A 196 -5.59 8.49 0.73
N ILE A 197 -6.77 7.87 0.79
CA ILE A 197 -6.96 6.42 0.72
C ILE A 197 -7.79 6.09 -0.52
N ASN A 198 -7.34 5.13 -1.33
CA ASN A 198 -8.15 4.56 -2.39
C ASN A 198 -8.74 3.22 -1.94
N ASP A 199 -10.05 3.10 -2.00
CA ASP A 199 -10.78 1.87 -1.74
C ASP A 199 -11.77 1.59 -2.88
N GLY A 200 -11.63 0.40 -3.51
CA GLY A 200 -12.49 -0.01 -4.61
C GLY A 200 -12.47 0.94 -5.82
N GLY A 201 -11.30 1.52 -6.14
CA GLY A 201 -11.12 2.43 -7.27
C GLY A 201 -11.61 3.86 -7.02
N ARG A 202 -11.97 4.21 -5.79
CA ARG A 202 -12.32 5.59 -5.38
C ARG A 202 -11.35 6.11 -4.36
N THR A 203 -10.91 7.35 -4.54
CA THR A 203 -10.02 8.03 -3.62
C THR A 203 -10.82 8.93 -2.69
N TYR A 204 -10.49 8.87 -1.41
CA TYR A 204 -11.08 9.65 -0.33
C TYR A 204 -9.97 10.34 0.45
N ASP A 205 -10.15 11.61 0.78
CA ASP A 205 -9.32 12.28 1.75
C ASP A 205 -9.79 11.86 3.15
N VAL A 206 -8.90 11.18 3.87
CA VAL A 206 -9.18 10.63 5.19
C VAL A 206 -8.43 11.43 6.23
N THR A 207 -9.17 11.99 7.18
CA THR A 207 -8.63 12.63 8.38
C THR A 207 -8.69 11.63 9.53
N VAL A 208 -7.55 11.30 10.12
CA VAL A 208 -7.44 10.45 11.31
C VAL A 208 -7.31 11.36 12.53
N GLU A 209 -8.31 11.36 13.40
CA GLU A 209 -8.29 12.07 14.67
C GLU A 209 -7.63 11.22 15.76
N ILE A 210 -6.64 11.77 16.45
CA ILE A 210 -6.04 11.16 17.63
C ILE A 210 -6.86 11.60 18.85
N GLN A 211 -7.82 10.77 19.27
CA GLN A 211 -8.85 11.18 20.23
C GLN A 211 -8.42 11.11 21.67
N ALA A 212 -7.63 10.10 22.04
CA ALA A 212 -7.24 9.84 23.42
C ALA A 212 -5.95 9.01 23.47
N GLN A 213 -5.30 9.04 24.62
CA GLN A 213 -4.36 8.04 25.07
C GLN A 213 -4.98 7.31 26.24
N GLU A 214 -5.10 6.00 26.15
CA GLU A 214 -5.81 5.19 27.14
C GLU A 214 -5.22 3.79 27.28
N GLU A 215 -5.55 3.13 28.38
CA GLU A 215 -5.19 1.73 28.59
C GLU A 215 -6.14 0.82 27.81
N VAL A 216 -5.58 -0.12 27.05
CA VAL A 216 -6.31 -1.13 26.29
C VAL A 216 -5.91 -2.51 26.74
N ARG A 217 -6.90 -3.31 27.14
CA ARG A 217 -6.72 -4.72 27.53
C ARG A 217 -7.10 -5.63 26.38
N THR A 218 -6.19 -6.51 26.04
CA THR A 218 -6.37 -7.54 25.00
C THR A 218 -5.89 -8.89 25.55
N PRO A 219 -6.18 -10.01 24.89
CA PRO A 219 -5.62 -11.31 25.28
C PRO A 219 -4.08 -11.36 25.26
N ALA A 220 -3.42 -10.51 24.42
CA ALA A 220 -1.96 -10.40 24.37
C ALA A 220 -1.37 -9.59 25.53
N GLY A 221 -2.19 -8.92 26.35
CA GLY A 221 -1.75 -8.08 27.46
C GLY A 221 -2.43 -6.72 27.55
N THR A 222 -1.90 -5.88 28.44
CA THR A 222 -2.36 -4.51 28.67
C THR A 222 -1.39 -3.52 28.05
N PHE A 223 -1.90 -2.57 27.27
CA PHE A 223 -1.12 -1.61 26.50
C PHE A 223 -1.59 -0.19 26.73
N GLN A 224 -0.64 0.75 26.81
CA GLN A 224 -0.94 2.17 26.66
C GLN A 224 -1.03 2.46 25.16
N ALA A 225 -2.14 2.99 24.68
CA ALA A 225 -2.42 3.16 23.26
C ALA A 225 -3.09 4.49 22.93
N PHE A 226 -2.82 5.01 21.76
CA PHE A 226 -3.60 6.09 21.16
C PHE A 226 -4.84 5.51 20.49
N ARG A 227 -6.00 6.09 20.78
CA ARG A 227 -7.24 5.83 20.06
C ARG A 227 -7.34 6.74 18.86
N LEU A 228 -7.40 6.15 17.68
CA LEU A 228 -7.48 6.81 16.39
C LEU A 228 -8.88 6.61 15.81
N GLU A 229 -9.48 7.65 15.26
CA GLU A 229 -10.73 7.57 14.51
C GLU A 229 -10.53 8.12 13.10
N PRO A 230 -10.43 7.26 12.07
CA PRO A 230 -10.48 7.69 10.67
C PRO A 230 -11.85 8.27 10.34
N LYS A 231 -11.89 9.51 9.86
CA LYS A 231 -13.08 10.20 9.36
C LYS A 231 -12.97 10.39 7.87
N VAL A 232 -14.01 10.03 7.15
CA VAL A 232 -14.12 10.26 5.72
C VAL A 232 -15.21 11.28 5.51
N PHE A 233 -14.86 12.43 4.94
CA PHE A 233 -15.82 13.53 4.73
C PHE A 233 -16.86 13.19 3.65
N ASP A 234 -16.53 12.24 2.75
CA ASP A 234 -17.45 11.73 1.73
C ASP A 234 -17.26 10.21 1.49
N GLY A 235 -18.36 9.49 1.24
CA GLY A 235 -18.30 8.11 0.74
C GLY A 235 -18.69 7.01 1.73
N LEU A 236 -18.00 5.87 1.68
CA LEU A 236 -18.40 4.58 2.26
C LEU A 236 -18.65 4.59 3.78
N PHE A 237 -17.96 5.44 4.54
CA PHE A 237 -18.10 5.47 6.01
C PHE A 237 -19.17 6.42 6.52
N LYS A 238 -19.62 7.38 5.71
CA LYS A 238 -20.66 8.35 6.13
C LYS A 238 -21.98 7.67 6.53
N THR A 239 -22.27 6.50 5.97
CA THR A 239 -23.50 5.74 6.22
C THR A 239 -23.29 4.38 6.89
N LYS A 240 -22.04 3.92 7.08
CA LYS A 240 -21.75 2.53 7.48
C LYS A 240 -21.18 2.33 8.88
N GLY A 241 -21.01 3.40 9.67
CA GLY A 241 -20.58 3.27 11.04
C GLY A 241 -19.26 4.01 11.36
N ARG A 242 -18.69 3.71 12.53
CA ARG A 242 -17.44 4.33 13.02
C ARG A 242 -16.38 3.26 13.20
N LEU A 243 -15.16 3.57 12.77
CA LEU A 243 -13.99 2.73 12.97
C LEU A 243 -13.08 3.40 14.02
N PHE A 244 -12.60 2.60 14.95
CA PHE A 244 -11.56 3.00 15.89
C PHE A 244 -10.40 2.05 15.80
N VAL A 245 -9.19 2.59 15.87
CA VAL A 245 -7.94 1.82 15.86
C VAL A 245 -7.11 2.26 17.06
N TRP A 246 -6.60 1.29 17.82
CA TRP A 246 -5.67 1.57 18.91
C TRP A 246 -4.27 1.13 18.51
N VAL A 247 -3.32 2.07 18.56
CA VAL A 247 -1.90 1.79 18.35
C VAL A 247 -1.12 2.14 19.61
N THR A 248 -0.15 1.30 19.98
CA THR A 248 0.63 1.50 21.20
C THR A 248 1.37 2.84 21.20
N THR A 249 1.64 3.39 22.40
CA THR A 249 2.36 4.67 22.55
C THR A 249 3.88 4.52 22.42
N ASP A 250 4.40 3.30 22.49
CA ASP A 250 5.82 2.98 22.33
C ASP A 250 6.31 3.13 20.89
N ALA A 251 7.60 2.90 20.68
CA ALA A 251 8.23 3.04 19.37
C ALA A 251 7.71 2.05 18.32
N ALA A 252 7.15 0.90 18.72
CA ALA A 252 6.63 -0.11 17.80
C ALA A 252 5.30 0.30 17.16
N ARG A 253 4.51 1.17 17.83
CA ARG A 253 3.20 1.60 17.32
C ARG A 253 2.32 0.42 16.88
N MET A 254 2.30 -0.66 17.70
CA MET A 254 1.55 -1.87 17.35
C MET A 254 0.04 -1.60 17.32
N PRO A 255 -0.66 -2.06 16.29
CA PRO A 255 -2.13 -2.02 16.28
C PRO A 255 -2.67 -3.12 17.20
N VAL A 256 -3.12 -2.75 18.40
CA VAL A 256 -3.55 -3.71 19.43
C VAL A 256 -5.04 -4.00 19.44
N GLN A 257 -5.84 -3.07 18.92
CA GLN A 257 -7.28 -3.27 18.79
C GLN A 257 -7.85 -2.48 17.62
N LEU A 258 -8.83 -3.06 16.91
CA LEU A 258 -9.69 -2.37 15.95
C LEU A 258 -11.15 -2.61 16.36
N LYS A 259 -11.97 -1.58 16.28
CA LYS A 259 -13.40 -1.66 16.63
C LYS A 259 -14.25 -0.93 15.59
N ALA A 260 -15.07 -1.69 14.87
CA ALA A 260 -16.03 -1.15 13.91
C ALA A 260 -17.45 -1.17 14.53
N LYS A 261 -18.05 0.01 14.70
CA LYS A 261 -19.45 0.15 15.08
C LYS A 261 -20.27 0.28 13.79
N ILE A 262 -21.06 -0.73 13.48
CA ILE A 262 -21.90 -0.80 12.29
C ILE A 262 -23.37 -1.02 12.67
N ASN A 263 -24.29 -0.91 11.73
CA ASN A 263 -25.73 -0.99 12.01
C ASN A 263 -26.17 -2.29 12.69
N ILE A 264 -25.48 -3.41 12.43
CA ILE A 264 -25.81 -4.71 13.02
C ILE A 264 -25.08 -4.99 14.33
N GLY A 265 -24.31 -4.05 14.85
CA GLY A 265 -23.57 -4.16 16.10
C GLY A 265 -22.12 -3.71 16.03
N THR A 266 -21.33 -4.18 16.97
CA THR A 266 -19.90 -3.85 17.05
C THR A 266 -19.08 -5.09 16.71
N ILE A 267 -18.12 -4.92 15.81
CA ILE A 267 -17.07 -5.92 15.52
C ILE A 267 -15.79 -5.40 16.17
N THR A 268 -15.14 -6.24 16.95
CA THR A 268 -13.86 -5.92 17.59
C THR A 268 -12.82 -6.97 17.23
N ALA A 269 -11.68 -6.52 16.73
CA ALA A 269 -10.48 -7.35 16.58
C ALA A 269 -9.51 -6.97 17.70
N SER A 270 -9.23 -7.87 18.62
CA SER A 270 -8.35 -7.69 19.78
C SER A 270 -7.11 -8.54 19.63
N LEU A 271 -5.93 -7.94 19.83
CA LEU A 271 -4.64 -8.61 19.67
C LEU A 271 -4.52 -9.80 20.63
N THR A 272 -4.19 -10.98 20.08
CA THR A 272 -3.90 -12.21 20.84
C THR A 272 -2.42 -12.53 20.82
N GLN A 273 -1.70 -12.17 19.75
CA GLN A 273 -0.27 -12.44 19.59
C GLN A 273 0.38 -11.42 18.66
N ALA A 274 1.62 -11.06 18.99
CA ALA A 274 2.48 -10.23 18.15
C ALA A 274 3.89 -10.84 18.09
N ASP A 275 4.37 -11.13 16.88
CA ASP A 275 5.67 -11.75 16.62
C ASP A 275 6.58 -10.77 15.88
N ARG A 276 7.90 -10.88 16.13
CA ARG A 276 8.97 -10.11 15.47
C ARG A 276 8.73 -8.61 15.47
N ILE A 277 8.55 -8.03 16.67
CA ILE A 277 8.36 -6.60 16.82
C ILE A 277 9.71 -5.94 17.14
N PRO A 278 10.27 -5.04 16.31
CA PRO A 278 11.62 -4.49 16.46
C PRO A 278 11.89 -3.88 17.84
N ALA A 279 10.94 -3.14 18.38
CA ALA A 279 11.08 -2.49 19.68
C ALA A 279 11.04 -3.46 20.88
N LEU A 280 10.58 -4.70 20.69
CA LEU A 280 10.52 -5.75 21.69
C LEU A 280 11.75 -6.67 21.65
N SER A 281 12.44 -6.77 20.52
CA SER A 281 13.63 -7.60 20.34
C SER A 281 14.82 -7.16 21.21
N HIS A 282 14.81 -5.93 21.73
CA HIS A 282 15.83 -5.39 22.63
C HIS A 282 15.50 -5.54 24.13
N ARG A 283 14.36 -6.12 24.49
CA ARG A 283 14.10 -6.51 25.88
C ARG A 283 14.73 -7.86 26.14
N THR A 284 15.90 -7.85 26.78
CA THR A 284 16.48 -9.04 27.41
C THR A 284 15.44 -9.66 28.34
N PRO A 285 15.18 -10.99 28.28
CA PRO A 285 14.28 -11.62 29.24
C PRO A 285 14.80 -11.35 30.64
N GLY A 286 14.06 -10.54 31.40
CA GLY A 286 14.37 -10.33 32.80
C GLY A 286 14.34 -11.66 33.50
N LYS A 287 15.42 -12.03 34.18
CA LYS A 287 15.45 -13.15 35.10
C LYS A 287 14.27 -12.98 36.06
N LEU A 288 13.41 -14.01 36.09
CA LEU A 288 12.48 -14.25 37.19
C LEU A 288 13.26 -14.61 38.47
#